data_984e478de5ae1f02503077f0d1cde959
#
_entry.id   984e478de5ae1f02503077f0d1cde959
#
_cell.length_a   1.000
_cell.length_b   1.000
_cell.length_c   1.000
_cell.angle_alpha   90.00
_cell.angle_beta   90.00
_cell.angle_gamma   90.00
#
_symmetry.space_group_name_H-M   'P 1'
#
loop_
_entity.id
_entity.type
_entity.pdbx_description
1 polymer ?
#
loop_
_entity_poly.entity_id
_entity_poly.type
_entity_poly.pdbx_seq_one_letter_code
_entity_poly.pdbx_strand_id
1 'polypeptide(L)'
;MSEADWMNQGPELPQTMRAALLAGYGGPELLKTADVPLPAHAPHNEVLIEVRAAGLNPFETKLRRGWLAGLFPLALPHVLGTDVAGVVVRKGFDVSELEVGDEVYGLLDPMKQGTYAAYVAAPSYLVRKKPANLSFAEAAAVPMAACTAWHGLVTMAGIGPGSRVLVQAASGGVGAFAVQIAKAHGAWVAATCSAANRAFVEGLGADQVIDYAAQSLSEAVGDLDVVLNCIGGETALESYKVLKPGGQLLIVLRGDMVELKARHAMMAQYGVTTREVAFSAQPEILDKLRPLIEAGQIRVAIEDRIPLEQVAEAHARLDAGGRRGKLVLVMGEGG
;
A
#
# COMPACT_ATOMS: atom_id res chain seq x y z
N MET A 1 29.43 -26.11 -7.27
CA MET A 1 28.74 -25.23 -8.24
C MET A 1 29.44 -23.88 -8.16
N SER A 2 29.93 -23.35 -9.27
CA SER A 2 30.57 -22.04 -9.30
C SER A 2 29.51 -20.93 -9.21
N GLU A 3 29.92 -19.68 -8.83
CA GLU A 3 28.99 -18.53 -8.86
C GLU A 3 28.28 -18.36 -10.22
N ALA A 4 28.93 -18.77 -11.31
CA ALA A 4 28.36 -18.74 -12.66
C ALA A 4 27.26 -19.80 -12.88
N ASP A 5 27.36 -20.97 -12.21
CA ASP A 5 26.43 -22.08 -12.45
C ASP A 5 25.04 -21.81 -11.87
N TRP A 6 24.93 -21.15 -10.73
CA TRP A 6 23.63 -20.85 -10.13
C TRP A 6 23.00 -19.56 -10.71
N MET A 7 23.79 -18.58 -11.18
CA MET A 7 23.26 -17.42 -11.93
C MET A 7 22.54 -17.84 -13.23
N ASN A 8 22.84 -19.02 -13.75
CA ASN A 8 22.22 -19.57 -14.95
C ASN A 8 21.03 -20.49 -14.67
N GLN A 9 20.62 -20.69 -13.42
CA GLN A 9 19.42 -21.45 -13.12
C GLN A 9 18.16 -20.63 -13.42
N GLY A 10 17.32 -21.08 -14.34
CA GLY A 10 16.06 -20.45 -14.71
C GLY A 10 15.96 -20.14 -16.21
N PRO A 11 14.90 -19.45 -16.64
CA PRO A 11 14.66 -19.14 -18.04
C PRO A 11 15.74 -18.21 -18.62
N GLU A 12 15.94 -18.25 -19.93
CA GLU A 12 16.78 -17.26 -20.62
C GLU A 12 16.22 -15.85 -20.41
N LEU A 13 17.07 -14.90 -20.00
CA LEU A 13 16.66 -13.52 -19.73
C LEU A 13 16.98 -12.61 -20.91
N PRO A 14 16.12 -11.62 -21.22
CA PRO A 14 16.41 -10.62 -22.22
C PRO A 14 17.54 -9.68 -21.73
N GLN A 15 18.20 -8.98 -22.66
CA GLN A 15 19.22 -7.96 -22.29
C GLN A 15 18.58 -6.66 -21.80
N THR A 16 17.37 -6.36 -22.27
CA THR A 16 16.61 -5.16 -21.92
C THR A 16 15.20 -5.55 -21.49
N MET A 17 14.57 -4.66 -20.74
CA MET A 17 13.19 -4.81 -20.27
C MET A 17 12.39 -3.53 -20.45
N ARG A 18 11.08 -3.66 -20.57
CA ARG A 18 10.15 -2.53 -20.55
C ARG A 18 10.00 -1.98 -19.15
N ALA A 19 10.12 -0.65 -18.96
CA ALA A 19 9.96 0.03 -17.67
C ALA A 19 9.35 1.42 -17.83
N ALA A 20 8.68 1.91 -16.80
CA ALA A 20 8.21 3.28 -16.71
C ALA A 20 9.21 4.15 -15.94
N LEU A 21 9.84 5.08 -16.64
CA LEU A 21 10.86 5.98 -16.11
C LEU A 21 10.26 7.34 -15.72
N LEU A 22 10.57 7.80 -14.52
CA LEU A 22 10.40 9.16 -14.10
C LEU A 22 11.64 9.95 -14.49
N ALA A 23 11.52 10.84 -15.50
CA ALA A 23 12.65 11.63 -16.01
C ALA A 23 13.00 12.83 -15.13
N GLY A 24 12.05 13.33 -14.31
CA GLY A 24 12.19 14.48 -13.43
C GLY A 24 11.02 14.59 -12.49
N TYR A 25 11.12 15.38 -11.42
CA TYR A 25 10.00 15.63 -10.52
C TYR A 25 8.93 16.50 -11.20
N GLY A 26 7.65 16.14 -11.06
CA GLY A 26 6.53 16.94 -11.61
C GLY A 26 5.24 16.16 -11.83
N GLY A 27 4.54 16.47 -12.93
CA GLY A 27 3.27 15.87 -13.29
C GLY A 27 3.37 14.43 -13.83
N PRO A 28 2.22 13.77 -14.03
CA PRO A 28 2.18 12.38 -14.53
C PRO A 28 2.82 12.21 -15.92
N GLU A 29 2.82 13.25 -16.74
CA GLU A 29 3.39 13.28 -18.09
C GLU A 29 4.92 13.05 -18.13
N LEU A 30 5.59 13.14 -16.98
CA LEU A 30 7.02 12.85 -16.84
C LEU A 30 7.30 11.36 -16.65
N LEU A 31 6.26 10.53 -16.47
CA LEU A 31 6.36 9.07 -16.50
C LEU A 31 6.26 8.60 -17.95
N LYS A 32 7.32 7.97 -18.45
CA LYS A 32 7.38 7.47 -19.83
C LYS A 32 7.91 6.05 -19.84
N THR A 33 7.29 5.20 -20.63
CA THR A 33 7.80 3.83 -20.83
C THR A 33 8.96 3.81 -21.82
N ALA A 34 9.99 3.05 -21.49
CA ALA A 34 11.18 2.86 -22.33
C ALA A 34 11.75 1.46 -22.12
N ASP A 35 12.60 1.03 -23.06
CA ASP A 35 13.40 -0.18 -22.88
C ASP A 35 14.71 0.20 -22.18
N VAL A 36 14.99 -0.49 -21.07
CA VAL A 36 16.16 -0.26 -20.23
C VAL A 36 16.89 -1.59 -20.00
N PRO A 37 18.19 -1.57 -19.65
CA PRO A 37 18.89 -2.79 -19.24
C PRO A 37 18.18 -3.48 -18.06
N LEU A 38 18.28 -4.80 -17.98
CA LEU A 38 17.85 -5.52 -16.79
C LEU A 38 18.56 -5.01 -15.56
N PRO A 39 17.89 -5.03 -14.36
CA PRO A 39 18.54 -4.67 -13.12
C PRO A 39 19.69 -5.63 -12.83
N ALA A 40 20.84 -5.10 -12.44
CA ALA A 40 21.84 -5.90 -11.78
C ALA A 40 21.26 -6.40 -10.45
N HIS A 41 21.38 -7.68 -10.16
CA HIS A 41 20.97 -8.28 -8.88
C HIS A 41 22.19 -8.81 -8.15
N ALA A 42 22.17 -8.68 -6.82
CA ALA A 42 23.28 -9.16 -6.02
C ALA A 42 23.24 -10.69 -5.93
N PRO A 43 24.39 -11.35 -6.07
CA PRO A 43 24.44 -12.81 -6.12
C PRO A 43 24.11 -13.52 -4.79
N HIS A 44 24.04 -12.81 -3.69
CA HIS A 44 23.91 -13.42 -2.36
C HIS A 44 22.46 -13.55 -1.89
N ASN A 45 21.81 -12.43 -1.57
CA ASN A 45 20.55 -12.39 -0.83
C ASN A 45 19.37 -11.75 -1.59
N GLU A 46 19.53 -11.56 -2.89
CA GLU A 46 18.47 -11.01 -3.74
C GLU A 46 17.81 -12.08 -4.61
N VAL A 47 16.61 -11.77 -5.03
CA VAL A 47 15.90 -12.49 -6.09
C VAL A 47 15.63 -11.54 -7.25
N LEU A 48 15.69 -12.04 -8.48
CA LEU A 48 15.16 -11.34 -9.65
C LEU A 48 13.75 -11.84 -9.91
N ILE A 49 12.81 -10.90 -9.93
CA ILE A 49 11.39 -11.19 -10.10
C ILE A 49 10.96 -10.72 -11.49
N GLU A 50 10.36 -11.60 -12.28
CA GLU A 50 9.56 -11.23 -13.44
C GLU A 50 8.24 -10.67 -12.93
N VAL A 51 8.05 -9.37 -13.07
CA VAL A 51 6.88 -8.67 -12.54
C VAL A 51 5.65 -8.97 -13.39
N ARG A 52 4.58 -9.42 -12.78
CA ARG A 52 3.26 -9.63 -13.40
C ARG A 52 2.34 -8.47 -13.12
N ALA A 53 2.44 -7.90 -11.92
CA ALA A 53 1.65 -6.74 -11.51
C ALA A 53 2.38 -5.89 -10.48
N ALA A 54 2.09 -4.58 -10.47
CA ALA A 54 2.59 -3.60 -9.51
C ALA A 54 1.44 -2.73 -8.97
N GLY A 55 1.33 -2.61 -7.66
CA GLY A 55 0.32 -1.76 -7.02
C GLY A 55 0.66 -0.28 -7.13
N LEU A 56 -0.37 0.56 -7.33
CA LEU A 56 -0.22 2.00 -7.32
C LEU A 56 -0.64 2.58 -5.96
N ASN A 57 0.13 3.54 -5.45
CA ASN A 57 -0.14 4.18 -4.16
C ASN A 57 0.00 5.71 -4.24
N PRO A 58 -0.73 6.48 -3.43
CA PRO A 58 -0.52 7.93 -3.30
C PRO A 58 0.91 8.30 -2.86
N PHE A 59 1.65 7.34 -2.32
CA PHE A 59 3.05 7.51 -1.97
C PHE A 59 3.92 7.77 -3.20
N GLU A 60 3.77 6.98 -4.28
CA GLU A 60 4.51 7.19 -5.52
C GLU A 60 4.13 8.50 -6.22
N THR A 61 2.90 9.00 -6.07
CA THR A 61 2.55 10.31 -6.62
C THR A 61 3.26 11.45 -5.89
N LYS A 62 3.50 11.30 -4.58
CA LYS A 62 4.28 12.27 -3.79
C LYS A 62 5.78 12.19 -4.12
N LEU A 63 6.32 10.98 -4.33
CA LEU A 63 7.69 10.80 -4.84
C LEU A 63 7.84 11.46 -6.21
N ARG A 64 6.95 11.17 -7.15
CA ARG A 64 6.93 11.76 -8.50
C ARG A 64 6.91 13.29 -8.46
N ARG A 65 6.10 13.87 -7.58
CA ARG A 65 6.00 15.34 -7.42
C ARG A 65 7.21 15.97 -6.71
N GLY A 66 8.12 15.15 -6.16
CA GLY A 66 9.27 15.64 -5.37
C GLY A 66 8.91 16.10 -3.95
N TRP A 67 7.68 15.91 -3.49
CA TRP A 67 7.25 16.33 -2.14
C TRP A 67 7.98 15.56 -1.03
N LEU A 68 8.49 14.40 -1.35
CA LEU A 68 9.23 13.54 -0.42
C LEU A 68 10.75 13.52 -0.71
N ALA A 69 11.25 14.37 -1.61
CA ALA A 69 12.66 14.35 -2.03
C ALA A 69 13.66 14.56 -0.87
N GLY A 70 13.26 15.27 0.19
CA GLY A 70 14.08 15.44 1.38
C GLY A 70 14.22 14.18 2.26
N LEU A 71 13.30 13.21 2.11
CA LEU A 71 13.30 11.93 2.85
C LEU A 71 13.71 10.76 1.96
N PHE A 72 13.30 10.81 0.70
CA PHE A 72 13.53 9.79 -0.34
C PHE A 72 14.11 10.48 -1.59
N PRO A 73 15.41 10.81 -1.61
CA PRO A 73 16.05 11.41 -2.76
C PRO A 73 16.20 10.37 -3.88
N LEU A 74 15.53 10.58 -5.02
CA LEU A 74 15.60 9.68 -6.16
C LEU A 74 16.76 10.05 -7.08
N ALA A 75 17.52 9.05 -7.53
CA ALA A 75 18.50 9.20 -8.62
C ALA A 75 17.72 9.13 -9.96
N LEU A 76 17.48 10.29 -10.56
CA LEU A 76 16.75 10.40 -11.82
C LEU A 76 17.64 10.16 -13.05
N PRO A 77 17.16 9.52 -14.13
CA PRO A 77 15.83 8.92 -14.26
C PRO A 77 15.63 7.71 -13.36
N HIS A 78 14.42 7.53 -12.81
CA HIS A 78 14.11 6.51 -11.81
C HIS A 78 12.87 5.69 -12.21
N VAL A 79 12.90 4.37 -11.96
CA VAL A 79 11.71 3.52 -12.05
C VAL A 79 10.99 3.56 -10.72
N LEU A 80 9.74 4.05 -10.70
CA LEU A 80 8.91 4.08 -9.51
C LEU A 80 8.27 2.71 -9.21
N GLY A 81 7.52 2.67 -8.11
CA GLY A 81 6.74 1.51 -7.65
C GLY A 81 7.39 0.80 -6.48
N THR A 82 6.55 0.41 -5.53
CA THR A 82 6.97 -0.29 -4.30
C THR A 82 6.31 -1.65 -4.15
N ASP A 83 5.03 -1.77 -4.54
CA ASP A 83 4.30 -3.04 -4.49
C ASP A 83 4.64 -3.91 -5.70
N VAL A 84 4.96 -5.18 -5.47
CA VAL A 84 5.24 -6.16 -6.53
C VAL A 84 4.44 -7.44 -6.32
N ALA A 85 4.03 -8.06 -7.42
CA ALA A 85 3.69 -9.48 -7.51
C ALA A 85 4.22 -10.04 -8.82
N GLY A 86 4.84 -11.21 -8.76
CA GLY A 86 5.48 -11.82 -9.92
C GLY A 86 6.08 -13.19 -9.61
N VAL A 87 6.97 -13.64 -10.49
CA VAL A 87 7.60 -14.95 -10.41
C VAL A 87 9.11 -14.79 -10.24
N VAL A 88 9.70 -15.52 -9.32
CA VAL A 88 11.16 -15.56 -9.13
C VAL A 88 11.80 -16.24 -10.34
N VAL A 89 12.68 -15.54 -11.06
CA VAL A 89 13.40 -16.06 -12.23
C VAL A 89 14.89 -16.28 -11.98
N ARG A 90 15.46 -15.66 -10.95
CA ARG A 90 16.81 -15.91 -10.40
C ARG A 90 16.77 -15.75 -8.90
N LYS A 91 17.64 -16.49 -8.20
CA LYS A 91 17.83 -16.31 -6.76
C LYS A 91 19.32 -16.27 -6.41
N GLY A 92 19.66 -15.49 -5.39
CA GLY A 92 20.99 -15.49 -4.82
C GLY A 92 21.28 -16.79 -4.07
N PHE A 93 22.57 -17.15 -3.93
CA PHE A 93 22.95 -18.45 -3.39
C PHE A 93 22.66 -18.58 -1.89
N ASP A 94 22.55 -17.48 -1.14
CA ASP A 94 22.16 -17.44 0.28
C ASP A 94 20.62 -17.44 0.47
N VAL A 95 19.83 -17.39 -0.62
CA VAL A 95 18.37 -17.41 -0.54
C VAL A 95 17.90 -18.86 -0.36
N SER A 96 17.35 -19.18 0.81
CA SER A 96 16.87 -20.52 1.17
C SER A 96 15.35 -20.66 1.15
N GLU A 97 14.61 -19.55 1.36
CA GLU A 97 13.17 -19.57 1.54
C GLU A 97 12.38 -19.50 0.22
N LEU A 98 13.08 -19.15 -0.88
CA LEU A 98 12.47 -18.96 -2.19
C LEU A 98 13.21 -19.79 -3.25
N GLU A 99 12.46 -20.32 -4.22
CA GLU A 99 12.98 -21.05 -5.37
C GLU A 99 12.59 -20.34 -6.68
N VAL A 100 13.36 -20.62 -7.75
CA VAL A 100 13.00 -20.19 -9.11
C VAL A 100 11.67 -20.84 -9.48
N GLY A 101 10.73 -20.03 -9.97
CA GLY A 101 9.34 -20.42 -10.25
C GLY A 101 8.36 -20.12 -9.13
N ASP A 102 8.83 -19.72 -7.93
CA ASP A 102 7.92 -19.30 -6.86
C ASP A 102 7.16 -18.03 -7.23
N GLU A 103 5.85 -18.04 -7.03
CA GLU A 103 5.00 -16.86 -7.13
C GLU A 103 5.12 -16.04 -5.84
N VAL A 104 5.53 -14.78 -5.97
CA VAL A 104 5.86 -13.92 -4.82
C VAL A 104 5.15 -12.58 -4.90
N TYR A 105 5.03 -11.93 -3.74
CA TYR A 105 4.57 -10.55 -3.59
C TYR A 105 5.33 -9.85 -2.46
N GLY A 106 5.42 -8.51 -2.50
CA GLY A 106 6.16 -7.80 -1.47
C GLY A 106 6.10 -6.28 -1.59
N LEU A 107 6.69 -5.62 -0.59
CA LEU A 107 6.83 -4.18 -0.50
C LEU A 107 8.31 -3.82 -0.54
N LEU A 108 8.75 -3.18 -1.62
CA LEU A 108 10.14 -2.90 -1.90
C LEU A 108 10.56 -1.48 -1.48
N ASP A 109 11.87 -1.26 -1.39
CA ASP A 109 12.46 0.03 -1.06
C ASP A 109 12.25 1.03 -2.22
N PRO A 110 11.57 2.18 -1.99
CA PRO A 110 11.29 3.18 -3.02
C PRO A 110 12.54 3.88 -3.57
N MET A 111 13.69 3.79 -2.90
CA MET A 111 14.96 4.40 -3.33
C MET A 111 15.77 3.49 -4.26
N LYS A 112 15.38 2.22 -4.37
CA LYS A 112 15.95 1.27 -5.32
C LYS A 112 15.15 1.30 -6.63
N GLN A 113 15.59 0.56 -7.64
CA GLN A 113 14.79 0.38 -8.84
C GLN A 113 13.43 -0.17 -8.47
N GLY A 114 12.36 0.51 -8.92
CA GLY A 114 10.98 0.19 -8.54
C GLY A 114 10.34 -0.88 -9.42
N THR A 115 9.09 -1.13 -9.10
CA THR A 115 8.29 -2.26 -9.63
C THR A 115 7.52 -1.95 -10.91
N TYR A 116 7.56 -0.69 -11.40
CA TYR A 116 6.93 -0.33 -12.68
C TYR A 116 7.80 -0.73 -13.87
N ALA A 117 8.16 -2.01 -13.92
CA ALA A 117 9.05 -2.59 -14.92
C ALA A 117 8.76 -4.09 -15.07
N ALA A 118 9.19 -4.68 -16.19
CA ALA A 118 9.01 -6.11 -16.44
C ALA A 118 9.83 -7.00 -15.48
N TYR A 119 10.94 -6.48 -14.94
CA TYR A 119 11.75 -7.19 -13.95
C TYR A 119 12.20 -6.24 -12.84
N VAL A 120 12.34 -6.78 -11.62
CA VAL A 120 12.89 -6.06 -10.47
C VAL A 120 13.78 -6.99 -9.64
N ALA A 121 14.94 -6.47 -9.21
CA ALA A 121 15.77 -7.14 -8.22
C ALA A 121 15.34 -6.70 -6.81
N ALA A 122 15.17 -7.66 -5.91
CA ALA A 122 14.70 -7.40 -4.56
C ALA A 122 15.45 -8.25 -3.53
N PRO A 123 15.81 -7.70 -2.35
CA PRO A 123 16.23 -8.51 -1.23
C PRO A 123 15.16 -9.56 -0.89
N SER A 124 15.58 -10.83 -0.76
CA SER A 124 14.65 -11.96 -0.55
C SER A 124 13.78 -11.79 0.70
N TYR A 125 14.32 -11.15 1.74
CA TYR A 125 13.59 -10.90 2.98
C TYR A 125 12.40 -9.91 2.84
N LEU A 126 12.34 -9.11 1.77
CA LEU A 126 11.24 -8.18 1.52
C LEU A 126 10.04 -8.82 0.80
N VAL A 127 10.19 -10.01 0.28
CA VAL A 127 9.13 -10.71 -0.47
C VAL A 127 8.68 -11.97 0.26
N ARG A 128 7.47 -12.40 -0.05
CA ARG A 128 6.84 -13.61 0.50
C ARG A 128 6.16 -14.37 -0.62
N LYS A 129 5.95 -15.67 -0.44
CA LYS A 129 5.13 -16.48 -1.35
C LYS A 129 3.71 -15.93 -1.38
N LYS A 130 3.22 -15.69 -2.57
CA LYS A 130 1.88 -15.16 -2.84
C LYS A 130 0.81 -16.10 -2.23
N PRO A 131 -0.26 -15.57 -1.60
CA PRO A 131 -1.44 -16.38 -1.25
C PRO A 131 -1.98 -17.12 -2.48
N ALA A 132 -2.24 -18.42 -2.35
CA ALA A 132 -2.59 -19.28 -3.48
C ALA A 132 -3.92 -18.90 -4.16
N ASN A 133 -4.82 -18.26 -3.40
CA ASN A 133 -6.14 -17.83 -3.86
C ASN A 133 -6.17 -16.44 -4.49
N LEU A 134 -5.04 -15.75 -4.61
CA LEU A 134 -4.97 -14.44 -5.25
C LEU A 134 -4.35 -14.55 -6.67
N SER A 135 -4.89 -13.78 -7.61
CA SER A 135 -4.21 -13.43 -8.85
C SER A 135 -2.99 -12.52 -8.57
N PHE A 136 -2.09 -12.35 -9.54
CA PHE A 136 -0.95 -11.42 -9.38
C PHE A 136 -1.42 -9.97 -9.17
N ALA A 137 -2.46 -9.54 -9.88
CA ALA A 137 -3.02 -8.21 -9.72
C ALA A 137 -3.57 -8.00 -8.30
N GLU A 138 -4.28 -8.97 -7.73
CA GLU A 138 -4.76 -8.91 -6.34
C GLU A 138 -3.59 -8.93 -5.36
N ALA A 139 -2.59 -9.78 -5.57
CA ALA A 139 -1.42 -9.86 -4.71
C ALA A 139 -0.61 -8.54 -4.71
N ALA A 140 -0.44 -7.88 -5.86
CA ALA A 140 0.21 -6.58 -5.96
C ALA A 140 -0.56 -5.44 -5.28
N ALA A 141 -1.87 -5.59 -5.09
CA ALA A 141 -2.71 -4.59 -4.41
C ALA A 141 -2.58 -4.62 -2.88
N VAL A 142 -1.95 -5.67 -2.31
CA VAL A 142 -1.90 -5.92 -0.85
C VAL A 142 -0.81 -5.14 -0.12
N PRO A 143 0.50 -5.18 -0.53
CA PRO A 143 1.59 -4.94 0.41
C PRO A 143 1.55 -3.56 1.07
N MET A 144 1.65 -2.47 0.33
CA MET A 144 1.63 -1.12 0.92
C MET A 144 0.34 -0.86 1.71
N ALA A 145 -0.81 -1.14 1.11
CA ALA A 145 -2.10 -0.75 1.66
C ALA A 145 -2.47 -1.57 2.91
N ALA A 146 -2.34 -2.89 2.85
CA ALA A 146 -2.70 -3.77 3.95
C ALA A 146 -1.68 -3.71 5.09
N CYS A 147 -0.37 -3.61 4.78
CA CYS A 147 0.66 -3.43 5.80
C CYS A 147 0.49 -2.09 6.54
N THR A 148 0.15 -1.00 5.84
CA THR A 148 -0.15 0.29 6.47
C THR A 148 -1.35 0.19 7.41
N ALA A 149 -2.44 -0.43 6.96
CA ALA A 149 -3.64 -0.62 7.79
C ALA A 149 -3.34 -1.48 9.03
N TRP A 150 -2.63 -2.60 8.84
CA TRP A 150 -2.22 -3.49 9.94
C TRP A 150 -1.31 -2.78 10.93
N HIS A 151 -0.26 -2.13 10.41
CA HIS A 151 0.70 -1.41 11.26
C HIS A 151 0.00 -0.36 12.12
N GLY A 152 -0.87 0.45 11.53
CA GLY A 152 -1.64 1.45 12.29
C GLY A 152 -2.56 0.81 13.33
N LEU A 153 -3.45 -0.06 12.90
CA LEU A 153 -4.52 -0.57 13.76
C LEU A 153 -4.05 -1.62 14.75
N VAL A 154 -3.27 -2.60 14.30
CA VAL A 154 -2.87 -3.74 15.13
C VAL A 154 -1.57 -3.45 15.89
N THR A 155 -0.51 -3.02 15.17
CA THR A 155 0.80 -2.85 15.79
C THR A 155 0.86 -1.59 16.66
N MET A 156 0.36 -0.45 16.15
CA MET A 156 0.44 0.82 16.85
C MET A 156 -0.70 1.01 17.87
N ALA A 157 -1.94 0.80 17.45
CA ALA A 157 -3.10 1.05 18.32
C ALA A 157 -3.47 -0.15 19.21
N GLY A 158 -3.09 -1.37 18.82
CA GLY A 158 -3.36 -2.57 19.63
C GLY A 158 -4.85 -2.91 19.68
N ILE A 159 -5.58 -2.73 18.57
CA ILE A 159 -7.03 -3.04 18.53
C ILE A 159 -7.30 -4.52 18.80
N GLY A 160 -8.45 -4.81 19.38
CA GLY A 160 -8.92 -6.16 19.68
C GLY A 160 -10.43 -6.21 19.91
N PRO A 161 -10.95 -7.32 20.46
CA PRO A 161 -12.39 -7.46 20.75
C PRO A 161 -12.88 -6.33 21.63
N GLY A 162 -13.99 -5.69 21.21
CA GLY A 162 -14.61 -4.57 21.90
C GLY A 162 -14.01 -3.20 21.58
N SER A 163 -12.89 -3.10 20.85
CA SER A 163 -12.38 -1.82 20.36
C SER A 163 -13.39 -1.16 19.43
N ARG A 164 -13.55 0.15 19.54
CA ARG A 164 -14.39 0.98 18.68
C ARG A 164 -13.51 1.80 17.74
N VAL A 165 -13.54 1.47 16.44
CA VAL A 165 -12.63 2.01 15.44
C VAL A 165 -13.40 2.80 14.39
N LEU A 166 -12.90 3.99 14.04
CA LEU A 166 -13.33 4.71 12.84
C LEU A 166 -12.27 4.59 11.74
N VAL A 167 -12.71 4.20 10.56
CA VAL A 167 -11.87 4.22 9.34
C VAL A 167 -12.38 5.31 8.41
N GLN A 168 -11.57 6.35 8.19
CA GLN A 168 -11.90 7.39 7.22
C GLN A 168 -11.37 7.04 5.83
N ALA A 169 -12.09 7.49 4.77
CA ALA A 169 -11.86 7.07 3.39
C ALA A 169 -11.88 5.53 3.22
N ALA A 170 -12.87 4.90 3.82
CA ALA A 170 -12.98 3.44 3.89
C ALA A 170 -13.08 2.74 2.53
N SER A 171 -13.51 3.43 1.48
CA SER A 171 -13.55 2.87 0.11
C SER A 171 -12.19 2.85 -0.59
N GLY A 172 -11.19 3.59 -0.09
CA GLY A 172 -9.86 3.68 -0.69
C GLY A 172 -8.99 2.46 -0.39
N GLY A 173 -7.76 2.43 -0.96
CA GLY A 173 -6.86 1.29 -0.84
C GLY A 173 -6.57 0.87 0.60
N VAL A 174 -6.07 1.79 1.45
CA VAL A 174 -5.78 1.49 2.87
C VAL A 174 -7.07 1.26 3.65
N GLY A 175 -8.09 2.11 3.43
CA GLY A 175 -9.35 2.05 4.16
C GLY A 175 -10.08 0.71 4.00
N ALA A 176 -10.11 0.16 2.78
CA ALA A 176 -10.77 -1.10 2.50
C ALA A 176 -10.13 -2.30 3.24
N PHE A 177 -8.80 -2.31 3.38
CA PHE A 177 -8.12 -3.28 4.23
C PHE A 177 -8.33 -3.01 5.71
N ALA A 178 -8.29 -1.73 6.11
CA ALA A 178 -8.44 -1.34 7.51
C ALA A 178 -9.77 -1.79 8.12
N VAL A 179 -10.88 -1.62 7.39
CA VAL A 179 -12.20 -2.12 7.82
C VAL A 179 -12.15 -3.62 8.08
N GLN A 180 -11.66 -4.40 7.12
CA GLN A 180 -11.62 -5.86 7.21
C GLN A 180 -10.65 -6.35 8.28
N ILE A 181 -9.47 -5.74 8.41
CA ILE A 181 -8.50 -6.06 9.46
C ILE A 181 -9.09 -5.78 10.84
N ALA A 182 -9.75 -4.64 11.03
CA ALA A 182 -10.40 -4.31 12.31
C ALA A 182 -11.52 -5.32 12.64
N LYS A 183 -12.32 -5.71 11.65
CA LYS A 183 -13.37 -6.74 11.83
C LYS A 183 -12.78 -8.10 12.17
N ALA A 184 -11.70 -8.52 11.51
CA ALA A 184 -11.01 -9.78 11.81
C ALA A 184 -10.43 -9.82 13.25
N HIS A 185 -10.15 -8.65 13.84
CA HIS A 185 -9.71 -8.52 15.23
C HIS A 185 -10.86 -8.31 16.23
N GLY A 186 -12.14 -8.43 15.82
CA GLY A 186 -13.30 -8.34 16.69
C GLY A 186 -13.70 -6.91 17.08
N ALA A 187 -13.20 -5.89 16.38
CA ALA A 187 -13.58 -4.51 16.62
C ALA A 187 -14.98 -4.18 16.08
N TRP A 188 -15.62 -3.22 16.70
CA TRP A 188 -16.76 -2.50 16.12
C TRP A 188 -16.19 -1.38 15.21
N VAL A 189 -16.69 -1.28 13.97
CA VAL A 189 -16.12 -0.43 12.94
C VAL A 189 -17.15 0.55 12.38
N ALA A 190 -16.93 1.85 12.61
CA ALA A 190 -17.52 2.92 11.83
C ALA A 190 -16.61 3.23 10.63
N ALA A 191 -17.21 3.65 9.52
CA ALA A 191 -16.47 3.89 8.29
C ALA A 191 -17.04 5.09 7.54
N THR A 192 -16.20 6.04 7.09
CA THR A 192 -16.67 7.14 6.24
C THR A 192 -16.43 6.86 4.77
N CYS A 193 -17.41 7.16 3.93
CA CYS A 193 -17.29 7.13 2.48
C CYS A 193 -18.32 8.09 1.83
N SER A 194 -18.32 8.23 0.51
CA SER A 194 -19.41 8.87 -0.22
C SER A 194 -20.62 7.95 -0.34
N ALA A 195 -21.82 8.51 -0.59
CA ALA A 195 -23.05 7.74 -0.82
C ALA A 195 -22.86 6.64 -1.90
N ALA A 196 -22.15 6.93 -2.98
CA ALA A 196 -21.88 5.99 -4.06
C ALA A 196 -21.06 4.75 -3.63
N ASN A 197 -20.30 4.85 -2.54
CA ASN A 197 -19.46 3.78 -2.02
C ASN A 197 -20.05 3.06 -0.79
N ARG A 198 -21.27 3.45 -0.34
CA ARG A 198 -21.91 2.89 0.86
C ARG A 198 -21.99 1.36 0.81
N ALA A 199 -22.65 0.81 -0.21
CA ALA A 199 -22.84 -0.64 -0.33
C ALA A 199 -21.52 -1.41 -0.39
N PHE A 200 -20.49 -0.84 -1.02
CA PHE A 200 -19.17 -1.42 -1.03
C PHE A 200 -18.57 -1.50 0.37
N VAL A 201 -18.61 -0.40 1.14
CA VAL A 201 -18.02 -0.32 2.48
C VAL A 201 -18.82 -1.20 3.48
N GLU A 202 -20.14 -1.27 3.36
CA GLU A 202 -20.99 -2.23 4.10
C GLU A 202 -20.57 -3.68 3.80
N GLY A 203 -20.32 -3.99 2.52
CA GLY A 203 -19.81 -5.29 2.07
C GLY A 203 -18.43 -5.67 2.59
N LEU A 204 -17.61 -4.71 3.07
CA LEU A 204 -16.35 -4.95 3.77
C LEU A 204 -16.55 -5.34 5.24
N GLY A 205 -17.77 -5.20 5.77
CA GLY A 205 -18.14 -5.58 7.14
C GLY A 205 -18.17 -4.41 8.12
N ALA A 206 -18.21 -3.15 7.68
CA ALA A 206 -18.40 -2.01 8.58
C ALA A 206 -19.77 -2.11 9.29
N ASP A 207 -19.77 -1.90 10.61
CA ASP A 207 -21.00 -1.92 11.43
C ASP A 207 -21.83 -0.65 11.24
N GLN A 208 -21.17 0.47 10.94
CA GLN A 208 -21.82 1.74 10.64
C GLN A 208 -21.11 2.44 9.49
N VAL A 209 -21.86 2.85 8.47
CA VAL A 209 -21.33 3.62 7.34
C VAL A 209 -21.89 5.05 7.39
N ILE A 210 -20.96 6.02 7.40
CA ILE A 210 -21.23 7.45 7.52
C ILE A 210 -20.94 8.10 6.17
N ASP A 211 -21.97 8.73 5.57
CA ASP A 211 -21.77 9.58 4.40
C ASP A 211 -21.28 10.97 4.86
N TYR A 212 -20.02 11.25 4.62
CA TYR A 212 -19.37 12.49 5.05
C TYR A 212 -19.96 13.75 4.41
N ALA A 213 -20.73 13.63 3.32
CA ALA A 213 -21.41 14.76 2.68
C ALA A 213 -22.80 15.03 3.25
N ALA A 214 -23.41 14.05 3.92
CA ALA A 214 -24.79 14.13 4.43
C ALA A 214 -24.88 14.49 5.91
N GLN A 215 -23.86 14.15 6.72
CA GLN A 215 -23.88 14.36 8.18
C GLN A 215 -22.48 14.64 8.72
N SER A 216 -22.41 15.40 9.81
CA SER A 216 -21.15 15.64 10.51
C SER A 216 -20.70 14.39 11.25
N LEU A 217 -19.38 14.24 11.39
CA LEU A 217 -18.79 13.07 12.06
C LEU A 217 -19.22 12.99 13.53
N SER A 218 -19.21 14.12 14.24
CA SER A 218 -19.56 14.22 15.67
C SER A 218 -21.03 13.98 15.98
N GLU A 219 -21.93 14.16 15.00
CA GLU A 219 -23.36 13.79 15.15
C GLU A 219 -23.59 12.30 14.89
N ALA A 220 -22.73 11.68 14.06
CA ALA A 220 -22.89 10.31 13.63
C ALA A 220 -22.29 9.28 14.59
N VAL A 221 -21.17 9.59 15.23
CA VAL A 221 -20.42 8.63 16.05
C VAL A 221 -19.63 9.33 17.16
N GLY A 222 -19.34 8.61 18.23
CA GLY A 222 -18.53 9.08 19.37
C GLY A 222 -17.98 7.91 20.18
N ASP A 223 -17.25 8.24 21.26
CA ASP A 223 -16.64 7.29 22.18
C ASP A 223 -15.73 6.26 21.51
N LEU A 224 -14.93 6.72 20.55
CA LEU A 224 -14.03 5.86 19.78
C LEU A 224 -12.69 5.67 20.48
N ASP A 225 -12.16 4.45 20.39
CA ASP A 225 -10.81 4.11 20.84
C ASP A 225 -9.76 4.60 19.84
N VAL A 226 -10.03 4.42 18.55
CA VAL A 226 -9.08 4.67 17.49
C VAL A 226 -9.78 5.28 16.27
N VAL A 227 -9.15 6.30 15.70
CA VAL A 227 -9.49 6.81 14.36
C VAL A 227 -8.29 6.58 13.45
N LEU A 228 -8.50 5.85 12.35
CA LEU A 228 -7.53 5.77 11.25
C LEU A 228 -7.93 6.79 10.18
N ASN A 229 -7.18 7.89 10.12
CA ASN A 229 -7.41 8.97 9.16
C ASN A 229 -6.50 8.78 7.94
N CYS A 230 -7.10 8.50 6.78
CA CYS A 230 -6.41 8.35 5.51
C CYS A 230 -6.56 9.59 4.59
N ILE A 231 -7.00 10.73 5.13
CA ILE A 231 -7.29 11.96 4.36
C ILE A 231 -6.32 13.08 4.74
N GLY A 232 -6.17 13.34 6.04
CA GLY A 232 -5.42 14.49 6.57
C GLY A 232 -6.28 15.77 6.67
N GLY A 233 -5.63 16.92 6.88
CA GLY A 233 -6.27 18.22 6.89
C GLY A 233 -7.37 18.38 7.96
N GLU A 234 -8.46 19.06 7.57
CA GLU A 234 -9.59 19.34 8.47
C GLU A 234 -10.28 18.08 9.00
N THR A 235 -10.30 16.99 8.23
CA THR A 235 -10.89 15.72 8.69
C THR A 235 -10.13 15.14 9.88
N ALA A 236 -8.84 15.43 10.00
CA ALA A 236 -8.06 15.05 11.18
C ALA A 236 -8.50 15.85 12.41
N LEU A 237 -8.84 17.14 12.27
CA LEU A 237 -9.34 17.98 13.37
C LEU A 237 -10.70 17.49 13.86
N GLU A 238 -11.62 17.15 12.96
CA GLU A 238 -12.92 16.60 13.33
C GLU A 238 -12.79 15.25 14.05
N SER A 239 -11.75 14.48 13.74
CA SER A 239 -11.50 13.19 14.38
C SER A 239 -11.26 13.26 15.88
N TYR A 240 -10.73 14.39 16.39
CA TYR A 240 -10.50 14.57 17.83
C TYR A 240 -11.81 14.60 18.63
N LYS A 241 -12.88 15.14 18.04
CA LYS A 241 -14.18 15.31 18.70
C LYS A 241 -14.92 13.98 18.95
N VAL A 242 -14.57 12.93 18.24
CA VAL A 242 -15.24 11.63 18.31
C VAL A 242 -14.44 10.58 19.08
N LEU A 243 -13.21 10.91 19.47
CA LEU A 243 -12.38 10.06 20.31
C LEU A 243 -12.75 10.22 21.79
N LYS A 244 -12.75 9.11 22.52
CA LYS A 244 -12.85 9.15 24.00
C LYS A 244 -11.53 9.63 24.61
N PRO A 245 -11.51 10.12 25.84
CA PRO A 245 -10.25 10.36 26.56
C PRO A 245 -9.36 9.11 26.57
N GLY A 246 -8.07 9.27 26.24
CA GLY A 246 -7.12 8.18 26.05
C GLY A 246 -7.15 7.55 24.65
N GLY A 247 -8.06 7.97 23.79
CA GLY A 247 -8.15 7.48 22.39
C GLY A 247 -6.97 7.91 21.52
N GLN A 248 -6.86 7.28 20.34
CA GLN A 248 -5.73 7.46 19.44
C GLN A 248 -6.19 7.90 18.04
N LEU A 249 -5.62 9.00 17.54
CA LEU A 249 -5.72 9.41 16.14
C LEU A 249 -4.49 8.93 15.38
N LEU A 250 -4.69 8.07 14.39
CA LEU A 250 -3.64 7.57 13.50
C LEU A 250 -3.76 8.26 12.14
N ILE A 251 -2.72 8.95 11.70
CA ILE A 251 -2.70 9.68 10.42
C ILE A 251 -1.79 8.95 9.43
N VAL A 252 -2.36 8.44 8.34
CA VAL A 252 -1.64 7.66 7.32
C VAL A 252 -0.90 8.55 6.31
N LEU A 253 -1.47 9.70 5.97
CA LEU A 253 -0.89 10.58 4.97
C LEU A 253 -0.31 11.82 5.63
N ARG A 254 0.97 12.11 5.41
CA ARG A 254 1.51 13.45 5.54
C ARG A 254 0.95 14.30 4.38
N GLY A 255 -0.32 14.61 4.44
CA GLY A 255 -0.95 15.68 3.67
C GLY A 255 -1.06 16.87 4.58
N ASP A 256 -1.40 18.03 4.05
CA ASP A 256 -1.50 19.35 4.71
C ASP A 256 -1.37 19.24 6.24
N MET A 257 -0.18 19.52 6.73
CA MET A 257 0.13 19.42 8.15
C MET A 257 -0.80 20.39 8.86
N VAL A 258 -1.84 19.87 9.49
CA VAL A 258 -2.48 20.62 10.57
C VAL A 258 -1.35 21.12 11.44
N GLU A 259 -1.23 22.43 11.58
CA GLU A 259 -0.12 23.05 12.30
C GLU A 259 0.14 22.29 13.59
N LEU A 260 1.39 21.93 13.87
CA LEU A 260 1.76 21.15 15.07
C LEU A 260 1.13 21.75 16.35
N LYS A 261 1.01 23.08 16.41
CA LYS A 261 0.32 23.77 17.51
C LYS A 261 -1.14 23.40 17.64
N ALA A 262 -1.88 23.36 16.50
CA ALA A 262 -3.30 22.98 16.50
C ALA A 262 -3.47 21.54 16.97
N ARG A 263 -2.64 20.62 16.47
CA ARG A 263 -2.63 19.22 16.91
C ARG A 263 -2.37 19.08 18.42
N HIS A 264 -1.35 19.76 18.95
CA HIS A 264 -1.06 19.73 20.38
C HIS A 264 -2.21 20.28 21.24
N ALA A 265 -2.83 21.39 20.79
CA ALA A 265 -3.99 21.94 21.46
C ALA A 265 -5.17 20.96 21.51
N MET A 266 -5.48 20.31 20.37
CA MET A 266 -6.55 19.32 20.27
C MET A 266 -6.26 18.08 21.12
N MET A 267 -5.02 17.57 21.10
CA MET A 267 -4.61 16.45 21.95
C MET A 267 -4.81 16.76 23.44
N ALA A 268 -4.40 17.96 23.88
CA ALA A 268 -4.60 18.40 25.26
C ALA A 268 -6.08 18.60 25.61
N GLN A 269 -6.85 19.23 24.72
CA GLN A 269 -8.28 19.51 24.93
C GLN A 269 -9.11 18.23 25.09
N TYR A 270 -8.84 17.21 24.27
CA TYR A 270 -9.63 15.96 24.25
C TYR A 270 -8.97 14.82 25.02
N GLY A 271 -7.76 15.01 25.56
CA GLY A 271 -7.04 13.97 26.32
C GLY A 271 -6.68 12.75 25.46
N VAL A 272 -6.31 12.96 24.20
CA VAL A 272 -6.04 11.91 23.21
C VAL A 272 -4.61 12.00 22.67
N THR A 273 -4.17 10.98 21.97
CA THR A 273 -2.85 10.95 21.32
C THR A 273 -2.98 10.96 19.81
N THR A 274 -1.97 11.53 19.12
CA THR A 274 -1.86 11.48 17.67
C THR A 274 -0.54 10.84 17.27
N ARG A 275 -0.60 9.88 16.35
CA ARG A 275 0.58 9.18 15.81
C ARG A 275 0.51 9.13 14.29
N GLU A 276 1.65 9.25 13.64
CA GLU A 276 1.74 9.11 12.19
C GLU A 276 2.06 7.65 11.84
N VAL A 277 1.29 7.10 10.91
CA VAL A 277 1.57 5.78 10.33
C VAL A 277 2.52 5.99 9.16
N ALA A 278 3.82 5.83 9.42
CA ALA A 278 4.85 6.03 8.40
C ALA A 278 4.96 4.81 7.48
N PHE A 279 5.47 5.03 6.27
CA PHE A 279 5.92 3.95 5.40
C PHE A 279 6.96 3.07 6.11
N SER A 280 6.74 1.78 6.10
CA SER A 280 7.69 0.80 6.60
C SER A 280 7.48 -0.53 5.89
N ALA A 281 8.53 -1.03 5.24
CA ALA A 281 8.53 -2.38 4.70
C ALA A 281 8.68 -3.37 5.86
N GLN A 282 7.57 -3.93 6.30
CA GLN A 282 7.48 -4.94 7.36
C GLN A 282 6.93 -6.24 6.77
N PRO A 283 7.78 -7.05 6.13
CA PRO A 283 7.34 -8.25 5.42
C PRO A 283 6.69 -9.29 6.33
N GLU A 284 6.98 -9.29 7.63
CA GLU A 284 6.33 -10.13 8.63
C GLU A 284 4.83 -9.84 8.80
N ILE A 285 4.37 -8.66 8.37
CA ILE A 285 2.94 -8.37 8.33
C ILE A 285 2.26 -9.15 7.19
N LEU A 286 2.94 -9.39 6.08
CA LEU A 286 2.41 -10.22 4.98
C LEU A 286 2.19 -11.67 5.45
N ASP A 287 3.07 -12.18 6.33
CA ASP A 287 2.92 -13.50 6.93
C ASP A 287 1.67 -13.60 7.82
N LYS A 288 1.30 -12.50 8.50
CA LYS A 288 0.09 -12.41 9.33
C LYS A 288 -1.19 -12.20 8.52
N LEU A 289 -1.09 -11.48 7.40
CA LEU A 289 -2.21 -11.22 6.49
C LEU A 289 -2.57 -12.45 5.66
N ARG A 290 -1.58 -13.25 5.26
CA ARG A 290 -1.76 -14.40 4.38
C ARG A 290 -2.86 -15.36 4.85
N PRO A 291 -2.89 -15.88 6.10
CA PRO A 291 -3.94 -16.80 6.54
C PRO A 291 -5.33 -16.14 6.52
N LEU A 292 -5.46 -14.85 6.80
CA LEU A 292 -6.73 -14.13 6.74
C LEU A 292 -7.24 -13.99 5.30
N ILE A 293 -6.33 -13.78 4.35
CA ILE A 293 -6.64 -13.71 2.91
C ILE A 293 -7.03 -15.09 2.40
N GLU A 294 -6.26 -16.12 2.71
CA GLU A 294 -6.51 -17.50 2.27
C GLU A 294 -7.83 -18.04 2.85
N ALA A 295 -8.22 -17.62 4.06
CA ALA A 295 -9.51 -17.91 4.67
C ALA A 295 -10.68 -17.05 4.15
N GLY A 296 -10.44 -16.10 3.25
CA GLY A 296 -11.46 -15.18 2.71
C GLY A 296 -11.98 -14.14 3.70
N GLN A 297 -11.34 -13.98 4.85
CA GLN A 297 -11.69 -12.96 5.84
C GLN A 297 -11.25 -11.56 5.38
N ILE A 298 -10.20 -11.48 4.58
CA ILE A 298 -9.75 -10.27 3.90
C ILE A 298 -9.82 -10.51 2.39
N ARG A 299 -10.61 -9.69 1.70
CA ARG A 299 -10.78 -9.68 0.25
C ARG A 299 -10.10 -8.47 -0.35
N VAL A 300 -9.44 -8.66 -1.49
CA VAL A 300 -8.75 -7.61 -2.21
C VAL A 300 -9.69 -6.93 -3.19
N ALA A 301 -9.84 -5.62 -3.07
CA ALA A 301 -10.64 -4.83 -4.00
C ALA A 301 -9.74 -4.10 -4.99
N ILE A 302 -9.85 -4.46 -6.26
CA ILE A 302 -9.21 -3.77 -7.38
C ILE A 302 -10.27 -2.96 -8.11
N GLU A 303 -10.01 -1.66 -8.29
CA GLU A 303 -10.83 -0.79 -9.12
C GLU A 303 -10.57 -1.03 -10.61
N ASP A 304 -9.27 -1.11 -10.97
CA ASP A 304 -8.88 -1.31 -12.36
C ASP A 304 -7.48 -1.93 -12.50
N ARG A 305 -7.27 -2.63 -13.61
CA ARG A 305 -6.00 -3.18 -14.07
C ARG A 305 -5.56 -2.40 -15.30
N ILE A 306 -4.45 -1.69 -15.21
CA ILE A 306 -4.00 -0.71 -16.19
C ILE A 306 -2.69 -1.21 -16.80
N PRO A 307 -2.55 -1.30 -18.13
CA PRO A 307 -1.27 -1.63 -18.76
C PRO A 307 -0.15 -0.67 -18.36
N LEU A 308 1.08 -1.17 -18.25
CA LEU A 308 2.25 -0.36 -17.89
C LEU A 308 2.41 0.88 -18.80
N GLU A 309 2.06 0.77 -20.07
CA GLU A 309 2.12 1.84 -21.06
C GLU A 309 1.23 3.04 -20.70
N GLN A 310 0.20 2.82 -19.90
CA GLN A 310 -0.75 3.85 -19.43
C GLN A 310 -0.41 4.36 -18.02
N VAL A 311 0.82 4.19 -17.55
CA VAL A 311 1.25 4.59 -16.20
C VAL A 311 1.00 6.07 -15.89
N ALA A 312 1.16 6.95 -16.86
CA ALA A 312 0.88 8.39 -16.69
C ALA A 312 -0.62 8.64 -16.40
N GLU A 313 -1.52 7.98 -17.15
CA GLU A 313 -2.97 8.04 -16.91
C GLU A 313 -3.32 7.44 -15.54
N ALA A 314 -2.74 6.30 -15.19
CA ALA A 314 -2.93 5.67 -13.88
C ALA A 314 -2.57 6.63 -12.74
N HIS A 315 -1.44 7.35 -12.85
CA HIS A 315 -1.04 8.36 -11.88
C HIS A 315 -1.96 9.59 -11.85
N ALA A 316 -2.48 10.04 -13.00
CA ALA A 316 -3.46 11.11 -13.06
C ALA A 316 -4.78 10.70 -12.36
N ARG A 317 -5.25 9.48 -12.58
CA ARG A 317 -6.40 8.91 -11.87
C ARG A 317 -6.13 8.79 -10.37
N LEU A 318 -4.91 8.44 -9.98
CA LEU A 318 -4.50 8.35 -8.58
C LEU A 318 -4.54 9.73 -7.90
N ASP A 319 -4.12 10.78 -8.62
CA ASP A 319 -4.15 12.16 -8.14
C ASP A 319 -5.59 12.71 -7.99
N ALA A 320 -6.53 12.29 -8.83
CA ALA A 320 -7.92 12.74 -8.81
C ALA A 320 -8.71 12.25 -7.58
N GLY A 321 -8.29 11.18 -6.93
CA GLY A 321 -8.97 10.63 -5.74
C GLY A 321 -10.31 9.94 -6.05
N GLY A 322 -11.15 9.74 -5.01
CA GLY A 322 -12.53 9.24 -5.14
C GLY A 322 -12.65 7.75 -5.49
N ARG A 323 -11.67 6.92 -5.19
CA ARG A 323 -11.56 5.54 -5.63
C ARG A 323 -12.26 4.50 -4.76
N ARG A 324 -12.47 3.32 -5.38
CA ARG A 324 -12.95 2.12 -4.74
C ARG A 324 -11.88 1.01 -4.82
N GLY A 325 -11.09 0.82 -3.76
CA GLY A 325 -9.97 -0.14 -3.73
C GLY A 325 -8.70 0.39 -4.38
N LYS A 326 -7.96 -0.49 -5.05
CA LYS A 326 -6.62 -0.25 -5.60
C LYS A 326 -6.62 -0.17 -7.13
N LEU A 327 -5.75 0.68 -7.67
CA LEU A 327 -5.29 0.61 -9.05
C LEU A 327 -4.03 -0.25 -9.12
N VAL A 328 -3.89 -1.04 -10.16
CA VAL A 328 -2.76 -1.95 -10.36
C VAL A 328 -2.26 -1.83 -11.80
N LEU A 329 -0.95 -1.69 -11.98
CA LEU A 329 -0.32 -1.86 -13.28
C LEU A 329 -0.13 -3.34 -13.57
N VAL A 330 -0.41 -3.76 -14.80
CA VAL A 330 -0.18 -5.13 -15.28
C VAL A 330 0.88 -5.15 -16.38
N MET A 331 1.74 -6.19 -16.33
CA MET A 331 2.86 -6.37 -17.24
C MET A 331 2.49 -7.48 -18.26
N GLY A 332 2.12 -7.09 -19.49
CA GLY A 332 1.72 -8.06 -20.56
C GLY A 332 0.33 -8.68 -20.35
N GLU A 333 -0.03 -9.66 -21.18
CA GLU A 333 -1.36 -10.28 -21.25
C GLU A 333 -1.67 -11.29 -20.13
N GLY A 334 -0.91 -11.37 -19.08
CA GLY A 334 -1.04 -12.40 -18.03
C GLY A 334 -1.04 -11.87 -16.59
N GLY A 335 -1.29 -10.58 -16.37
CA GLY A 335 -1.33 -9.95 -15.03
C GLY A 335 -2.65 -10.11 -14.29
#